data_0082962da0b2ed0b12e5ea9a07b04827
#
_entry.id   0082962da0b2ed0b12e5ea9a07b04827
#
_cell.length_a   1.000
_cell.length_b   1.000
_cell.length_c   1.000
_cell.angle_alpha   90.00
_cell.angle_beta   90.00
_cell.angle_gamma   90.00
#
_symmetry.space_group_name_H-M   'P 1'
#
loop_
_entity.id
_entity.type
_entity.pdbx_description
1 polymer ?
#
loop_
_entity_poly.entity_id
_entity_poly.type
_entity_poly.pdbx_seq_one_letter_code
_entity_poly.pdbx_strand_id
1 'polypeptide(L)'
;MPADHPMTDIPSLESFAPGLRALVFGAGGGIGAAFAAELGAHPRVAAVHAAARSAAAPWAFDLRDEASIEAVAKAAAAEGPLDLVLVATGVLHGPALRPEKTWRSLDAAALAEAFAINATGPALIAKHTLGLLRRDTKSAFACLSARVGSIEDNRLGGWHAYRASKAALNMLVRSCAVELHQRNPGALCVALHPGTVDTRLSQPFQGGVDPAKLFTPTRSARALLGVLDHLTPADSGRLFAWDGQAIPF
;
A
#
# COMPACT_ATOMS: atom_id res chain seq x y z
N MET A 1 11.51 -15.39 -20.42
CA MET A 1 10.70 -16.40 -19.67
C MET A 1 10.75 -16.00 -18.22
N PRO A 2 9.70 -15.44 -17.59
CA PRO A 2 9.68 -15.33 -16.15
C PRO A 2 9.48 -16.75 -15.61
N ALA A 3 10.35 -17.14 -14.68
CA ALA A 3 10.28 -18.42 -14.00
C ALA A 3 8.95 -18.53 -13.25
N ASP A 4 8.26 -19.66 -13.41
CA ASP A 4 7.13 -20.10 -12.61
C ASP A 4 7.61 -20.32 -11.17
N HIS A 5 7.70 -19.25 -10.40
CA HIS A 5 7.90 -19.35 -8.96
C HIS A 5 6.52 -19.64 -8.34
N PRO A 6 6.35 -20.76 -7.65
CA PRO A 6 5.13 -21.01 -6.90
C PRO A 6 4.97 -19.92 -5.85
N MET A 7 4.00 -19.03 -6.06
CA MET A 7 3.70 -17.85 -5.21
C MET A 7 3.10 -18.24 -3.85
N THR A 8 3.50 -19.37 -3.29
CA THR A 8 3.08 -19.92 -1.99
C THR A 8 4.13 -19.75 -0.92
N ASP A 9 5.39 -19.52 -1.31
CA ASP A 9 6.49 -19.42 -0.37
C ASP A 9 6.55 -18.06 0.30
N ILE A 10 6.97 -18.06 1.56
CA ILE A 10 7.24 -16.82 2.31
C ILE A 10 8.43 -16.13 1.62
N PRO A 11 8.31 -14.83 1.24
CA PRO A 11 9.42 -14.12 0.58
C PRO A 11 10.65 -14.09 1.50
N SER A 12 11.85 -14.14 0.92
CA SER A 12 13.10 -14.24 1.69
C SER A 12 13.47 -12.97 2.44
N LEU A 13 13.04 -11.82 1.95
CA LEU A 13 13.38 -10.45 2.42
C LEU A 13 14.90 -10.23 2.56
N GLU A 14 15.70 -10.90 1.72
CA GLU A 14 17.15 -10.87 1.80
C GLU A 14 17.75 -9.53 1.37
N SER A 15 17.05 -8.78 0.55
CA SER A 15 17.48 -7.45 0.14
C SER A 15 17.41 -6.41 1.26
N PHE A 16 16.67 -6.69 2.32
CA PHE A 16 16.63 -5.87 3.53
C PHE A 16 17.63 -6.39 4.58
N ALA A 17 18.14 -5.50 5.42
CA ALA A 17 19.01 -5.90 6.53
C ALA A 17 18.27 -6.84 7.51
N PRO A 18 18.99 -7.80 8.16
CA PRO A 18 18.39 -8.58 9.23
C PRO A 18 17.99 -7.69 10.42
N GLY A 19 16.94 -8.11 11.13
CA GLY A 19 16.36 -7.29 12.19
C GLY A 19 15.41 -6.20 11.66
N LEU A 20 14.76 -6.45 10.53
CA LEU A 20 13.81 -5.55 9.86
C LEU A 20 12.71 -5.06 10.82
N ARG A 21 12.44 -3.75 10.78
CA ARG A 21 11.38 -3.09 11.55
C ARG A 21 10.32 -2.57 10.58
N ALA A 22 9.11 -3.08 10.70
CA ALA A 22 8.01 -2.77 9.81
C ALA A 22 6.90 -1.99 10.52
N LEU A 23 6.30 -1.02 9.80
CA LEU A 23 5.08 -0.33 10.20
C LEU A 23 4.00 -0.55 9.15
N VAL A 24 2.86 -1.11 9.55
CA VAL A 24 1.73 -1.40 8.67
C VAL A 24 0.53 -0.55 9.06
N PHE A 25 0.19 0.44 8.22
CA PHE A 25 -1.05 1.19 8.34
C PHE A 25 -2.19 0.45 7.64
N GLY A 26 -3.33 0.32 8.34
CA GLY A 26 -4.48 -0.42 7.82
C GLY A 26 -4.47 -1.91 8.18
N ALA A 27 -3.77 -2.29 9.24
CA ALA A 27 -3.68 -3.67 9.74
C ALA A 27 -5.03 -4.28 10.17
N GLY A 28 -6.09 -3.49 10.31
CA GLY A 28 -7.46 -3.99 10.52
C GLY A 28 -8.18 -4.45 9.25
N GLY A 29 -7.59 -4.24 8.06
CA GLY A 29 -8.09 -4.69 6.76
C GLY A 29 -7.51 -6.04 6.34
N GLY A 30 -8.11 -6.70 5.32
CA GLY A 30 -7.68 -8.04 4.90
C GLY A 30 -6.20 -8.12 4.53
N ILE A 31 -5.72 -7.29 3.60
CA ILE A 31 -4.32 -7.32 3.15
C ILE A 31 -3.38 -6.76 4.23
N GLY A 32 -3.78 -5.69 4.94
CA GLY A 32 -2.96 -5.12 6.01
C GLY A 32 -2.75 -6.09 7.17
N ALA A 33 -3.79 -6.82 7.57
CA ALA A 33 -3.68 -7.88 8.57
C ALA A 33 -2.76 -9.03 8.10
N ALA A 34 -2.86 -9.41 6.81
CA ALA A 34 -1.99 -10.41 6.22
C ALA A 34 -0.52 -9.95 6.19
N PHE A 35 -0.24 -8.70 5.83
CA PHE A 35 1.13 -8.14 5.94
C PHE A 35 1.67 -8.23 7.36
N ALA A 36 0.88 -7.80 8.35
CA ALA A 36 1.30 -7.83 9.74
C ALA A 36 1.58 -9.26 10.23
N ALA A 37 0.75 -10.23 9.85
CA ALA A 37 0.92 -11.64 10.19
C ALA A 37 2.16 -12.27 9.53
N GLU A 38 2.34 -12.07 8.21
CA GLU A 38 3.48 -12.63 7.46
C GLU A 38 4.81 -12.06 7.95
N LEU A 39 4.87 -10.73 8.16
CA LEU A 39 6.06 -10.08 8.71
C LEU A 39 6.33 -10.50 10.16
N GLY A 40 5.27 -10.63 11.00
CA GLY A 40 5.43 -11.05 12.40
C GLY A 40 5.91 -12.49 12.57
N ALA A 41 5.67 -13.34 11.59
CA ALA A 41 6.17 -14.73 11.58
C ALA A 41 7.55 -14.85 10.90
N HIS A 42 8.08 -13.79 10.28
CA HIS A 42 9.28 -13.88 9.46
C HIS A 42 10.58 -13.77 10.31
N PRO A 43 11.54 -14.71 10.17
CA PRO A 43 12.72 -14.78 11.04
C PRO A 43 13.66 -13.57 10.92
N ARG A 44 13.62 -12.83 9.82
CA ARG A 44 14.45 -11.62 9.61
C ARG A 44 13.81 -10.35 10.17
N VAL A 45 12.58 -10.41 10.70
CA VAL A 45 11.82 -9.26 11.20
C VAL A 45 11.94 -9.18 12.71
N ALA A 46 12.45 -8.06 13.23
CA ALA A 46 12.59 -7.83 14.67
C ALA A 46 11.33 -7.23 15.28
N ALA A 47 10.61 -6.39 14.54
CA ALA A 47 9.41 -5.74 15.05
C ALA A 47 8.38 -5.44 13.94
N VAL A 48 7.11 -5.61 14.26
CA VAL A 48 5.98 -5.21 13.42
C VAL A 48 5.03 -4.35 14.23
N HIS A 49 4.87 -3.10 13.78
CA HIS A 49 3.91 -2.16 14.35
C HIS A 49 2.65 -2.16 13.48
N ALA A 50 1.55 -2.66 14.01
CA ALA A 50 0.29 -2.87 13.29
C ALA A 50 -0.73 -1.77 13.63
N ALA A 51 -0.79 -0.72 12.82
CA ALA A 51 -1.67 0.42 13.05
C ALA A 51 -3.04 0.24 12.38
N ALA A 52 -4.10 0.46 13.15
CA ALA A 52 -5.49 0.37 12.70
C ALA A 52 -6.42 1.27 13.53
N ARG A 53 -7.59 1.62 13.00
CA ARG A 53 -8.60 2.39 13.74
C ARG A 53 -9.05 1.74 15.04
N SER A 54 -9.12 0.41 15.06
CA SER A 54 -9.53 -0.41 16.21
C SER A 54 -8.36 -0.90 17.06
N ALA A 55 -7.12 -0.51 16.76
CA ALA A 55 -5.98 -0.88 17.57
C ALA A 55 -5.99 -0.15 18.93
N ALA A 56 -5.32 -0.75 19.92
CA ALA A 56 -5.02 -0.05 21.16
C ALA A 56 -3.92 1.01 20.92
N ALA A 57 -3.87 2.03 21.79
CA ALA A 57 -2.76 2.99 21.74
C ALA A 57 -1.41 2.25 21.96
N PRO A 58 -0.33 2.68 21.33
CA PRO A 58 -0.20 3.86 20.46
C PRO A 58 -0.57 3.62 18.98
N TRP A 59 -1.11 2.45 18.60
CA TRP A 59 -1.31 2.03 17.21
C TRP A 59 -2.68 2.41 16.62
N ALA A 60 -3.53 3.09 17.41
CA ALA A 60 -4.80 3.64 16.92
C ALA A 60 -4.57 4.88 16.07
N PHE A 61 -5.20 4.95 14.87
CA PHE A 61 -5.14 6.13 14.01
C PHE A 61 -6.39 6.29 13.14
N ASP A 62 -6.68 7.51 12.73
CA ASP A 62 -7.65 7.84 11.70
C ASP A 62 -6.95 8.62 10.58
N LEU A 63 -7.20 8.25 9.31
CA LEU A 63 -6.63 8.95 8.15
C LEU A 63 -7.06 10.42 8.03
N ARG A 64 -8.14 10.82 8.72
CA ARG A 64 -8.63 12.19 8.77
C ARG A 64 -8.05 13.01 9.93
N ASP A 65 -7.35 12.34 10.83
CA ASP A 65 -6.66 12.96 11.97
C ASP A 65 -5.15 12.81 11.81
N GLU A 66 -4.53 13.85 11.27
CA GLU A 66 -3.09 13.87 11.02
C GLU A 66 -2.28 13.70 12.30
N ALA A 67 -2.76 14.22 13.44
CA ALA A 67 -2.05 14.09 14.71
C ALA A 67 -1.97 12.62 15.15
N SER A 68 -3.00 11.81 14.89
CA SER A 68 -2.98 10.38 15.17
C SER A 68 -1.97 9.63 14.27
N ILE A 69 -1.82 10.05 13.01
CA ILE A 69 -0.82 9.48 12.09
C ILE A 69 0.59 9.79 12.59
N GLU A 70 0.85 11.05 12.98
CA GLU A 70 2.13 11.50 13.52
C GLU A 70 2.49 10.73 14.81
N ALA A 71 1.52 10.54 15.71
CA ALA A 71 1.73 9.81 16.95
C ALA A 71 2.16 8.35 16.69
N VAL A 72 1.49 7.64 15.76
CA VAL A 72 1.87 6.28 15.34
C VAL A 72 3.27 6.26 14.75
N ALA A 73 3.60 7.20 13.86
CA ALA A 73 4.91 7.24 13.22
C ALA A 73 6.02 7.46 14.25
N LYS A 74 5.86 8.39 15.20
CA LYS A 74 6.81 8.64 16.30
C LYS A 74 6.97 7.42 17.19
N ALA A 75 5.88 6.77 17.57
CA ALA A 75 5.92 5.56 18.42
C ALA A 75 6.67 4.42 17.71
N ALA A 76 6.43 4.21 16.42
CA ALA A 76 7.10 3.15 15.66
C ALA A 76 8.61 3.39 15.50
N ALA A 77 9.04 4.64 15.42
CA ALA A 77 10.45 5.01 15.29
C ALA A 77 11.18 5.18 16.64
N ALA A 78 10.50 5.07 17.77
CA ALA A 78 11.10 5.29 19.10
C ALA A 78 12.24 4.32 19.42
N GLU A 79 12.20 3.12 18.86
CA GLU A 79 13.22 2.09 19.06
C GLU A 79 14.24 2.00 17.90
N GLY A 80 14.17 2.87 16.93
CA GLY A 80 15.09 2.92 15.79
C GLY A 80 14.42 3.17 14.44
N PRO A 81 15.19 3.31 13.37
CA PRO A 81 14.68 3.60 12.04
C PRO A 81 13.82 2.45 11.51
N LEU A 82 12.90 2.79 10.60
CA LEU A 82 12.01 1.84 9.94
C LEU A 82 12.65 1.32 8.64
N ASP A 83 12.55 0.04 8.40
CA ASP A 83 13.00 -0.58 7.14
C ASP A 83 11.86 -0.68 6.14
N LEU A 84 10.62 -0.86 6.63
CA LEU A 84 9.46 -1.05 5.77
C LEU A 84 8.23 -0.33 6.34
N VAL A 85 7.63 0.56 5.54
CA VAL A 85 6.34 1.19 5.83
C VAL A 85 5.34 0.75 4.77
N LEU A 86 4.26 0.08 5.18
CA LEU A 86 3.21 -0.42 4.31
C LEU A 86 1.89 0.32 4.58
N VAL A 87 1.31 0.92 3.55
CA VAL A 87 0.03 1.61 3.63
C VAL A 87 -1.03 0.79 2.92
N ALA A 88 -1.79 0.00 3.70
CA ALA A 88 -2.83 -0.91 3.22
C ALA A 88 -4.26 -0.35 3.43
N THR A 89 -4.38 0.98 3.49
CA THR A 89 -5.66 1.66 3.62
C THR A 89 -6.32 1.91 2.26
N GLY A 90 -7.65 1.98 2.24
CA GLY A 90 -8.39 2.31 1.04
C GLY A 90 -9.89 2.13 1.19
N VAL A 91 -10.64 2.84 0.35
CA VAL A 91 -12.10 2.74 0.23
C VAL A 91 -12.49 2.70 -1.24
N LEU A 92 -13.45 1.86 -1.57
CA LEU A 92 -14.09 1.78 -2.89
C LEU A 92 -15.60 1.97 -2.78
N HIS A 93 -16.19 1.50 -1.69
CA HIS A 93 -17.61 1.60 -1.40
C HIS A 93 -17.87 1.78 0.10
N GLY A 94 -19.03 2.32 0.43
CA GLY A 94 -19.48 2.54 1.80
C GLY A 94 -20.87 3.14 1.83
N PRO A 95 -21.37 3.56 2.99
CA PRO A 95 -22.70 4.15 3.12
C PRO A 95 -22.94 5.36 2.19
N ALA A 96 -21.91 6.22 2.07
CA ALA A 96 -21.94 7.44 1.25
C ALA A 96 -21.11 7.33 -0.04
N LEU A 97 -20.55 6.16 -0.34
CA LEU A 97 -19.63 5.98 -1.47
C LEU A 97 -20.06 4.77 -2.30
N ARG A 98 -20.47 5.01 -3.54
CA ARG A 98 -20.79 3.96 -4.52
C ARG A 98 -20.01 4.20 -5.79
N PRO A 99 -19.28 3.19 -6.33
CA PRO A 99 -18.54 3.34 -7.59
C PRO A 99 -19.49 3.73 -8.73
N GLU A 100 -19.21 4.84 -9.36
CA GLU A 100 -20.02 5.42 -10.42
C GLU A 100 -19.91 4.59 -11.71
N LYS A 101 -21.01 4.28 -12.35
CA LYS A 101 -21.05 3.59 -13.65
C LYS A 101 -20.97 4.55 -14.83
N THR A 102 -21.29 5.83 -14.61
CA THR A 102 -21.34 6.87 -15.63
C THR A 102 -20.97 8.23 -15.02
N TRP A 103 -20.40 9.12 -15.83
CA TRP A 103 -20.08 10.49 -15.46
C TRP A 103 -21.29 11.30 -14.95
N ARG A 104 -22.51 10.90 -15.33
CA ARG A 104 -23.74 11.52 -14.84
C ARG A 104 -24.01 11.25 -13.35
N SER A 105 -23.35 10.25 -12.78
CA SER A 105 -23.47 9.88 -11.36
C SER A 105 -22.32 10.44 -10.51
N LEU A 106 -21.54 11.38 -11.05
CA LEU A 106 -20.50 12.07 -10.29
C LEU A 106 -21.12 12.85 -9.13
N ASP A 107 -20.52 12.69 -7.95
CA ASP A 107 -20.90 13.37 -6.72
C ASP A 107 -19.69 13.98 -6.03
N ALA A 108 -19.77 15.25 -5.64
CA ALA A 108 -18.67 16.00 -5.08
C ALA A 108 -18.22 15.44 -3.71
N ALA A 109 -19.19 15.02 -2.87
CA ALA A 109 -18.88 14.47 -1.56
C ALA A 109 -18.24 13.08 -1.67
N ALA A 110 -18.70 12.24 -2.61
CA ALA A 110 -18.09 10.95 -2.91
C ALA A 110 -16.64 11.09 -3.42
N LEU A 111 -16.40 12.06 -4.31
CA LEU A 111 -15.04 12.40 -4.76
C LEU A 111 -14.16 12.82 -3.58
N ALA A 112 -14.61 13.78 -2.76
CA ALA A 112 -13.86 14.27 -1.61
C ALA A 112 -13.52 13.15 -0.64
N GLU A 113 -14.47 12.26 -0.33
CA GLU A 113 -14.27 11.11 0.55
C GLU A 113 -13.25 10.12 -0.03
N ALA A 114 -13.35 9.78 -1.33
CA ALA A 114 -12.41 8.89 -1.99
C ALA A 114 -10.98 9.47 -1.97
N PHE A 115 -10.82 10.76 -2.24
CA PHE A 115 -9.52 11.43 -2.19
C PHE A 115 -8.97 11.51 -0.77
N ALA A 116 -9.79 11.83 0.22
CA ALA A 116 -9.36 11.90 1.62
C ALA A 116 -8.73 10.58 2.08
N ILE A 117 -9.37 9.43 1.75
CA ILE A 117 -8.92 8.11 2.20
C ILE A 117 -7.84 7.50 1.29
N ASN A 118 -8.00 7.61 -0.04
CA ASN A 118 -7.14 6.88 -0.98
C ASN A 118 -5.89 7.65 -1.40
N ALA A 119 -5.87 8.99 -1.24
CA ALA A 119 -4.75 9.83 -1.67
C ALA A 119 -4.20 10.68 -0.53
N THR A 120 -5.01 11.53 0.10
CA THR A 120 -4.55 12.48 1.13
C THR A 120 -4.02 11.74 2.36
N GLY A 121 -4.76 10.76 2.90
CA GLY A 121 -4.32 9.98 4.05
C GLY A 121 -2.97 9.30 3.84
N PRO A 122 -2.77 8.51 2.75
CA PRO A 122 -1.46 7.96 2.41
C PRO A 122 -0.34 9.01 2.25
N ALA A 123 -0.64 10.19 1.70
CA ALA A 123 0.34 11.29 1.60
C ALA A 123 0.74 11.84 2.97
N LEU A 124 -0.22 11.97 3.90
CA LEU A 124 0.08 12.36 5.29
C LEU A 124 0.89 11.29 6.01
N ILE A 125 0.62 10.01 5.78
CA ILE A 125 1.48 8.92 6.28
C ILE A 125 2.90 9.07 5.72
N ALA A 126 3.06 9.32 4.42
CA ALA A 126 4.37 9.56 3.81
C ALA A 126 5.10 10.74 4.46
N LYS A 127 4.39 11.88 4.67
CA LYS A 127 4.92 13.08 5.36
C LYS A 127 5.58 12.75 6.70
N HIS A 128 4.96 11.88 7.50
CA HIS A 128 5.43 11.55 8.84
C HIS A 128 6.37 10.35 8.91
N THR A 129 6.50 9.55 7.84
CA THR A 129 7.29 8.31 7.89
C THR A 129 8.50 8.26 6.96
N LEU A 130 8.52 9.00 5.84
CA LEU A 130 9.65 8.95 4.89
C LEU A 130 10.98 9.39 5.52
N GLY A 131 10.95 10.37 6.42
CA GLY A 131 12.13 10.82 7.17
C GLY A 131 12.63 9.84 8.23
N LEU A 132 11.81 8.83 8.59
CA LEU A 132 12.10 7.81 9.59
C LEU A 132 12.64 6.51 8.97
N LEU A 133 12.69 6.43 7.63
CA LEU A 133 13.25 5.29 6.93
C LEU A 133 14.76 5.17 7.16
N ARG A 134 15.22 3.93 7.30
CA ARG A 134 16.65 3.60 7.42
C ARG A 134 17.43 4.12 6.20
N ARG A 135 18.67 4.59 6.43
CA ARG A 135 19.48 5.25 5.39
C ARG A 135 20.73 4.48 4.99
N ASP A 136 21.20 3.57 5.82
CA ASP A 136 22.44 2.80 5.62
C ASP A 136 22.24 1.50 4.84
N THR A 137 20.99 1.05 4.74
CA THR A 137 20.60 -0.13 3.98
C THR A 137 19.29 0.13 3.23
N LYS A 138 18.85 -0.82 2.42
CA LYS A 138 17.56 -0.74 1.74
C LYS A 138 16.42 -0.53 2.73
N SER A 139 15.57 0.44 2.42
CA SER A 139 14.29 0.66 3.11
C SER A 139 13.20 0.98 2.10
N ALA A 140 11.93 0.81 2.48
CA ALA A 140 10.83 1.00 1.56
C ALA A 140 9.59 1.62 2.22
N PHE A 141 8.95 2.54 1.49
CA PHE A 141 7.60 3.00 1.71
C PHE A 141 6.73 2.53 0.55
N ALA A 142 5.69 1.77 0.83
CA ALA A 142 4.83 1.20 -0.20
C ALA A 142 3.34 1.42 0.11
N CYS A 143 2.60 1.96 -0.87
CA CYS A 143 1.16 2.16 -0.78
C CYS A 143 0.39 1.17 -1.65
N LEU A 144 -0.69 0.58 -1.12
CA LEU A 144 -1.62 -0.17 -1.94
C LEU A 144 -2.41 0.78 -2.85
N SER A 145 -2.11 0.70 -4.14
CA SER A 145 -2.85 1.33 -5.22
C SER A 145 -3.69 0.29 -5.97
N ALA A 146 -4.04 0.58 -7.21
CA ALA A 146 -4.81 -0.33 -8.05
C ALA A 146 -4.47 -0.08 -9.52
N ARG A 147 -4.53 -1.13 -10.36
CA ARG A 147 -4.38 -1.02 -11.82
C ARG A 147 -5.34 0.01 -12.43
N VAL A 148 -6.55 0.10 -11.88
CA VAL A 148 -7.57 1.07 -12.32
C VAL A 148 -7.19 2.54 -12.05
N GLY A 149 -6.13 2.81 -11.27
CA GLY A 149 -5.52 4.13 -11.10
C GLY A 149 -4.55 4.51 -12.21
N SER A 150 -4.24 3.61 -13.14
CA SER A 150 -3.50 3.94 -14.35
C SER A 150 -4.39 4.72 -15.31
N ILE A 151 -3.91 5.88 -15.76
CA ILE A 151 -4.59 6.72 -16.75
C ILE A 151 -4.44 6.07 -18.13
N GLU A 152 -3.21 5.62 -18.42
CA GLU A 152 -2.88 5.03 -19.72
C GLU A 152 -3.59 3.68 -19.95
N ASP A 153 -3.77 2.85 -18.91
CA ASP A 153 -4.42 1.54 -18.99
C ASP A 153 -5.95 1.61 -18.89
N ASN A 154 -6.53 2.80 -18.75
CA ASN A 154 -7.98 2.98 -18.63
C ASN A 154 -8.71 2.86 -19.97
N ARG A 155 -9.35 1.71 -20.22
CA ARG A 155 -10.17 1.43 -21.42
C ARG A 155 -11.65 1.29 -21.09
N LEU A 156 -12.03 1.16 -19.81
CA LEU A 156 -13.39 0.83 -19.40
C LEU A 156 -14.18 2.02 -18.89
N GLY A 157 -13.52 3.07 -18.38
CA GLY A 157 -14.20 4.17 -17.70
C GLY A 157 -14.91 3.71 -16.41
N GLY A 158 -15.88 4.49 -15.95
CA GLY A 158 -16.59 4.24 -14.68
C GLY A 158 -15.69 4.36 -13.45
N TRP A 159 -16.26 4.17 -12.26
CA TRP A 159 -15.55 4.24 -10.97
C TRP A 159 -14.71 5.50 -10.81
N HIS A 160 -15.26 6.63 -11.23
CA HIS A 160 -14.53 7.88 -11.41
C HIS A 160 -13.78 8.32 -10.14
N ALA A 161 -14.47 8.37 -8.99
CA ALA A 161 -13.88 8.77 -7.73
C ALA A 161 -12.74 7.82 -7.31
N TYR A 162 -12.93 6.51 -7.48
CA TYR A 162 -11.91 5.53 -7.12
C TYR A 162 -10.69 5.62 -8.06
N ARG A 163 -10.91 5.61 -9.39
CA ARG A 163 -9.82 5.73 -10.37
C ARG A 163 -9.02 7.01 -10.17
N ALA A 164 -9.72 8.15 -10.07
CA ALA A 164 -9.07 9.45 -9.88
C ALA A 164 -8.28 9.52 -8.58
N SER A 165 -8.83 9.01 -7.46
CA SER A 165 -8.11 8.99 -6.19
C SER A 165 -6.88 8.07 -6.21
N LYS A 166 -6.92 6.93 -6.94
CA LYS A 166 -5.76 6.05 -7.09
C LYS A 166 -4.73 6.61 -8.08
N ALA A 167 -5.13 7.34 -9.10
CA ALA A 167 -4.23 8.10 -9.97
C ALA A 167 -3.53 9.23 -9.18
N ALA A 168 -4.27 9.94 -8.33
CA ALA A 168 -3.70 10.95 -7.44
C ALA A 168 -2.69 10.33 -6.46
N LEU A 169 -3.00 9.16 -5.87
CA LEU A 169 -2.04 8.41 -5.04
C LEU A 169 -0.77 8.09 -5.82
N ASN A 170 -0.88 7.60 -7.05
CA ASN A 170 0.28 7.28 -7.89
C ASN A 170 1.16 8.51 -8.13
N MET A 171 0.55 9.68 -8.41
CA MET A 171 1.28 10.95 -8.56
C MET A 171 1.97 11.37 -7.25
N LEU A 172 1.31 11.26 -6.10
CA LEU A 172 1.90 11.58 -4.80
C LEU A 172 3.08 10.66 -4.47
N VAL A 173 2.96 9.35 -4.73
CA VAL A 173 4.06 8.39 -4.60
C VAL A 173 5.25 8.77 -5.50
N ARG A 174 4.98 9.16 -6.75
CA ARG A 174 6.03 9.62 -7.68
C ARG A 174 6.73 10.87 -7.16
N SER A 175 6.01 11.86 -6.70
CA SER A 175 6.57 13.10 -6.14
C SER A 175 7.42 12.81 -4.90
N CYS A 176 6.88 12.03 -3.95
CA CYS A 176 7.61 11.61 -2.76
C CYS A 176 8.89 10.83 -3.10
N ALA A 177 8.86 9.97 -4.10
CA ALA A 177 10.04 9.20 -4.54
C ALA A 177 11.15 10.10 -5.06
N VAL A 178 10.82 11.13 -5.85
CA VAL A 178 11.80 12.11 -6.36
C VAL A 178 12.48 12.86 -5.22
N GLU A 179 11.69 13.34 -4.25
CA GLU A 179 12.23 14.04 -3.08
C GLU A 179 13.02 13.14 -2.14
N LEU A 180 12.52 11.91 -1.93
CA LEU A 180 13.17 10.92 -1.07
C LEU A 180 14.55 10.54 -1.60
N HIS A 181 14.68 10.36 -2.92
CA HIS A 181 15.95 10.01 -3.56
C HIS A 181 17.07 11.01 -3.25
N GLN A 182 16.76 12.30 -3.12
CA GLN A 182 17.75 13.33 -2.77
C GLN A 182 18.26 13.21 -1.33
N ARG A 183 17.45 12.64 -0.43
CA ARG A 183 17.75 12.58 1.02
C ARG A 183 18.15 11.17 1.49
N ASN A 184 17.64 10.16 0.81
CA ASN A 184 17.86 8.74 1.11
C ASN A 184 17.85 7.95 -0.21
N PRO A 185 18.94 7.96 -0.99
CA PRO A 185 18.99 7.35 -2.33
C PRO A 185 18.86 5.81 -2.30
N GLY A 186 19.06 5.18 -1.14
CA GLY A 186 18.86 3.74 -0.95
C GLY A 186 17.40 3.33 -0.68
N ALA A 187 16.51 4.30 -0.45
CA ALA A 187 15.13 4.03 -0.12
C ALA A 187 14.23 3.94 -1.36
N LEU A 188 13.19 3.11 -1.24
CA LEU A 188 12.10 2.96 -2.21
C LEU A 188 10.85 3.71 -1.74
N CYS A 189 10.16 4.37 -2.67
CA CYS A 189 8.78 4.83 -2.47
C CYS A 189 7.96 4.37 -3.68
N VAL A 190 7.06 3.39 -3.50
CA VAL A 190 6.38 2.72 -4.61
C VAL A 190 4.88 2.54 -4.36
N ALA A 191 4.11 2.45 -5.44
CA ALA A 191 2.73 2.02 -5.41
C ALA A 191 2.63 0.54 -5.83
N LEU A 192 1.70 -0.20 -5.21
CA LEU A 192 1.53 -1.64 -5.43
C LEU A 192 0.07 -1.96 -5.78
N HIS A 193 -0.13 -2.73 -6.84
CA HIS A 193 -1.44 -3.32 -7.17
C HIS A 193 -1.50 -4.75 -6.64
N PRO A 194 -2.42 -5.06 -5.69
CA PRO A 194 -2.46 -6.33 -4.99
C PRO A 194 -3.11 -7.49 -5.77
N GLY A 195 -3.58 -7.25 -7.01
CA GLY A 195 -4.51 -8.15 -7.68
C GLY A 195 -5.94 -7.97 -7.20
N THR A 196 -6.84 -8.89 -7.58
CA THR A 196 -8.18 -8.96 -7.01
C THR A 196 -8.14 -9.85 -5.78
N VAL A 197 -8.31 -9.26 -4.60
CA VAL A 197 -8.13 -9.96 -3.33
C VAL A 197 -9.47 -10.09 -2.61
N ASP A 198 -9.76 -11.26 -2.06
CA ASP A 198 -10.98 -11.52 -1.30
C ASP A 198 -10.96 -10.76 0.03
N THR A 199 -11.55 -9.58 0.02
CA THR A 199 -11.67 -8.66 1.15
C THR A 199 -13.00 -7.96 1.13
N ARG A 200 -13.39 -7.33 2.24
CA ARG A 200 -14.61 -6.50 2.30
C ARG A 200 -14.65 -5.42 1.21
N LEU A 201 -13.51 -4.87 0.80
CA LEU A 201 -13.43 -3.85 -0.23
C LEU A 201 -13.83 -4.36 -1.61
N SER A 202 -13.43 -5.57 -1.97
CA SER A 202 -13.68 -6.17 -3.30
C SER A 202 -14.97 -6.99 -3.36
N GLN A 203 -15.46 -7.49 -2.22
CA GLN A 203 -16.58 -8.44 -2.14
C GLN A 203 -17.80 -8.10 -3.02
N PRO A 204 -18.29 -6.84 -3.07
CA PRO A 204 -19.43 -6.49 -3.93
C PRO A 204 -19.13 -6.55 -5.43
N PHE A 205 -17.86 -6.68 -5.83
CA PHE A 205 -17.40 -6.60 -7.23
C PHE A 205 -16.74 -7.90 -7.71
N GLN A 206 -16.86 -8.98 -6.93
CA GLN A 206 -16.27 -10.29 -7.28
C GLN A 206 -17.14 -11.11 -8.23
N GLY A 207 -18.40 -10.70 -8.47
CA GLY A 207 -19.29 -11.36 -9.42
C GLY A 207 -18.71 -11.35 -10.83
N GLY A 208 -18.30 -12.53 -11.32
CA GLY A 208 -17.66 -12.68 -12.63
C GLY A 208 -16.12 -12.70 -12.60
N VAL A 209 -15.50 -12.58 -11.43
CA VAL A 209 -14.06 -12.82 -11.29
C VAL A 209 -13.79 -14.33 -11.35
N ASP A 210 -12.88 -14.74 -12.23
CA ASP A 210 -12.38 -16.11 -12.26
C ASP A 210 -11.82 -16.49 -10.87
N PRO A 211 -12.30 -17.59 -10.26
CA PRO A 211 -11.80 -18.01 -8.94
C PRO A 211 -10.28 -18.18 -8.85
N ALA A 212 -9.62 -18.56 -9.95
CA ALA A 212 -8.15 -18.65 -10.01
C ALA A 212 -7.45 -17.29 -9.90
N LYS A 213 -8.17 -16.19 -10.23
CA LYS A 213 -7.69 -14.80 -10.17
C LYS A 213 -8.13 -14.07 -8.90
N LEU A 214 -8.92 -14.71 -8.04
CA LEU A 214 -9.30 -14.18 -6.74
C LEU A 214 -8.30 -14.66 -5.68
N PHE A 215 -7.49 -13.74 -5.19
CA PHE A 215 -6.42 -14.06 -4.24
C PHE A 215 -6.94 -14.04 -2.81
N THR A 216 -6.38 -14.91 -1.97
CA THR A 216 -6.47 -14.71 -0.52
C THR A 216 -5.63 -13.50 -0.10
N PRO A 217 -5.96 -12.82 1.01
CA PRO A 217 -5.11 -11.74 1.55
C PRO A 217 -3.66 -12.19 1.77
N THR A 218 -3.45 -13.39 2.28
CA THR A 218 -2.12 -13.98 2.51
C THR A 218 -1.33 -14.14 1.21
N ARG A 219 -1.94 -14.70 0.15
CA ARG A 219 -1.30 -14.84 -1.16
C ARG A 219 -0.88 -13.48 -1.71
N SER A 220 -1.76 -12.49 -1.62
CA SER A 220 -1.47 -11.13 -2.08
C SER A 220 -0.34 -10.48 -1.26
N ALA A 221 -0.37 -10.60 0.07
CA ALA A 221 0.67 -10.05 0.93
C ALA A 221 2.04 -10.66 0.64
N ARG A 222 2.14 -11.98 0.52
CA ARG A 222 3.40 -12.68 0.16
C ARG A 222 3.93 -12.24 -1.19
N ALA A 223 3.07 -12.19 -2.21
CA ALA A 223 3.44 -11.74 -3.54
C ALA A 223 4.01 -10.31 -3.52
N LEU A 224 3.34 -9.38 -2.84
CA LEU A 224 3.79 -7.99 -2.75
C LEU A 224 5.07 -7.81 -1.92
N LEU A 225 5.25 -8.59 -0.84
CA LEU A 225 6.52 -8.61 -0.10
C LEU A 225 7.66 -9.16 -0.96
N GLY A 226 7.41 -10.18 -1.78
CA GLY A 226 8.37 -10.68 -2.76
C GLY A 226 8.71 -9.64 -3.82
N VAL A 227 7.73 -8.89 -4.32
CA VAL A 227 7.98 -7.76 -5.25
C VAL A 227 8.89 -6.73 -4.56
N LEU A 228 8.58 -6.31 -3.35
CA LEU A 228 9.40 -5.34 -2.60
C LEU A 228 10.81 -5.85 -2.35
N ASP A 229 11.00 -7.14 -2.13
CA ASP A 229 12.33 -7.74 -1.96
C ASP A 229 13.18 -7.63 -3.23
N HIS A 230 12.57 -7.79 -4.41
CA HIS A 230 13.28 -7.72 -5.69
C HIS A 230 13.51 -6.29 -6.21
N LEU A 231 12.67 -5.32 -5.84
CA LEU A 231 12.81 -3.94 -6.32
C LEU A 231 14.09 -3.30 -5.79
N THR A 232 14.66 -2.42 -6.61
CA THR A 232 15.86 -1.62 -6.31
C THR A 232 15.51 -0.12 -6.22
N PRO A 233 16.39 0.73 -5.69
CA PRO A 233 16.15 2.18 -5.67
C PRO A 233 15.83 2.80 -7.04
N ALA A 234 16.31 2.19 -8.15
CA ALA A 234 16.00 2.63 -9.52
C ALA A 234 14.53 2.44 -9.90
N ASP A 235 13.80 1.60 -9.18
CA ASP A 235 12.38 1.33 -9.37
C ASP A 235 11.46 2.28 -8.59
N SER A 236 12.05 3.18 -7.79
CA SER A 236 11.30 4.12 -6.96
C SER A 236 10.41 5.05 -7.79
N GLY A 237 9.23 5.36 -7.28
CA GLY A 237 8.26 6.23 -7.93
C GLY A 237 7.42 5.57 -9.01
N ARG A 238 7.33 4.23 -9.05
CA ARG A 238 6.55 3.48 -10.05
C ARG A 238 5.40 2.70 -9.39
N LEU A 239 4.49 2.21 -10.22
CA LEU A 239 3.41 1.31 -9.83
C LEU A 239 3.74 -0.11 -10.31
N PHE A 240 3.72 -1.08 -9.39
CA PHE A 240 3.97 -2.50 -9.69
C PHE A 240 2.76 -3.36 -9.37
N ALA A 241 2.51 -4.37 -10.20
CA ALA A 241 1.54 -5.42 -9.90
C ALA A 241 2.14 -6.47 -8.95
N TRP A 242 1.29 -7.30 -8.40
CA TRP A 242 1.62 -8.41 -7.52
C TRP A 242 2.61 -9.44 -8.11
N ASP A 243 2.75 -9.47 -9.42
CA ASP A 243 3.69 -10.33 -10.18
C ASP A 243 5.01 -9.60 -10.53
N GLY A 244 5.21 -8.39 -10.01
CA GLY A 244 6.40 -7.57 -10.25
C GLY A 244 6.38 -6.79 -11.57
N GLN A 245 5.34 -6.95 -12.42
CA GLN A 245 5.24 -6.17 -13.64
C GLN A 245 4.92 -4.71 -13.34
N ALA A 246 5.65 -3.80 -14.00
CA ALA A 246 5.33 -2.37 -13.92
C ALA A 246 4.02 -2.08 -14.66
N ILE A 247 3.17 -1.29 -14.02
CA ILE A 247 1.92 -0.78 -14.59
C ILE A 247 2.17 0.68 -15.00
N PRO A 248 1.84 1.10 -16.22
CA PRO A 248 1.96 2.50 -16.64
C PRO A 248 1.02 3.39 -15.81
N PHE A 249 1.35 4.70 -15.72
CA PHE A 249 0.53 5.68 -15.00
C PHE A 249 -0.66 6.20 -15.79
#